data_224c18608f9597d72a314971de87cb40
#
_entry.id   224c18608f9597d72a314971de87cb40
#
_cell.length_a   1.000
_cell.length_b   1.000
_cell.length_c   1.000
_cell.angle_alpha   90.00
_cell.angle_beta   90.00
_cell.angle_gamma   90.00
#
_symmetry.space_group_name_H-M   'P 1'
#
loop_
_entity.id
_entity.type
_entity.pdbx_description
1 polymer ?
#
loop_
_entity_poly.entity_id
_entity_poly.type
_entity_poly.pdbx_seq_one_letter_code
_entity_poly.pdbx_strand_id
1 'polypeptide(L)'
;MRSHPFRRTRVAAALAGAALALAGGQAFGSAFALQEQSGSGLGNAFAGGAAAAEDASTVFWNPAGMSRMPGIEAAGVASLICLTAKFNDHNSQPAALQPLGGNGGDAGNCNVVPAGYLVVPVNPQWAFGIGVNVPFGLKTKYDSDWIGRFQAVESKVETINVNPGVSWKPTDNLTIGAGANWQRLKATLTNQVNYAAGIAQAAQGAAAAGLIPPDTVAPIIGAYAGSESFAKVHGDDTAWGWNVGALFEFDKSTRLGVHYRSSLKYTVKGSVEFNNPGIPSSLPPALVPIATALAACVNAGLGCPNPTPLANGDVSLDIKLPSTTNVSFFKAIDRWDWMADLQFTNWSSIHDLTVVRSTGAVLESTPENFKNTWRGSIGANYHYNDQWLFRGGIAYDESPVNNTDRTPRLPDENRTWFSIGAQYKFTPQAWLDFGYTYIYIKKPSINQNEGNTAQNGLINGDYKTNVNLASVQFTYAWK
;
A
#
# COMPACT_ATOMS: atom_id res chain seq x y z
N MET A 1 -19.09 30.42 -39.01
CA MET A 1 -18.43 29.72 -37.91
C MET A 1 -19.43 28.79 -37.23
N ARG A 2 -19.42 27.49 -37.54
CA ARG A 2 -20.27 26.51 -36.86
C ARG A 2 -19.40 25.78 -35.87
N SER A 3 -19.61 26.01 -34.56
CA SER A 3 -18.97 25.31 -33.45
C SER A 3 -19.49 23.86 -33.37
N HIS A 4 -18.62 22.89 -33.47
CA HIS A 4 -18.97 21.48 -33.32
C HIS A 4 -19.12 21.11 -31.83
N PRO A 5 -20.33 20.88 -31.30
CA PRO A 5 -20.55 20.47 -29.89
C PRO A 5 -20.10 19.04 -29.59
N PHE A 6 -19.83 18.21 -30.60
CA PHE A 6 -19.52 16.78 -30.47
C PHE A 6 -18.12 16.44 -29.90
N ARG A 7 -17.17 17.38 -29.88
CA ARG A 7 -15.82 17.13 -29.35
C ARG A 7 -15.72 17.20 -27.83
N ARG A 8 -16.53 18.08 -27.20
CA ARG A 8 -16.45 18.27 -25.72
C ARG A 8 -17.07 17.13 -24.91
N THR A 9 -18.10 16.47 -25.42
CA THR A 9 -18.80 15.35 -24.78
C THR A 9 -17.98 14.07 -24.74
N ARG A 10 -17.10 13.82 -25.72
CA ARG A 10 -16.25 12.60 -25.75
C ARG A 10 -15.08 12.65 -24.78
N VAL A 11 -14.48 13.81 -24.55
CA VAL A 11 -13.41 14.01 -23.56
C VAL A 11 -13.99 13.91 -22.14
N ALA A 12 -15.17 14.48 -21.89
CA ALA A 12 -15.88 14.36 -20.62
C ALA A 12 -16.29 12.91 -20.31
N ALA A 13 -16.67 12.11 -21.33
CA ALA A 13 -17.02 10.70 -21.16
C ALA A 13 -15.80 9.82 -20.86
N ALA A 14 -14.62 10.11 -21.44
CA ALA A 14 -13.39 9.39 -21.15
C ALA A 14 -12.86 9.71 -19.72
N LEU A 15 -12.98 10.96 -19.28
CA LEU A 15 -12.65 11.37 -17.91
C LEU A 15 -13.65 10.85 -16.87
N ALA A 16 -14.95 10.79 -17.21
CA ALA A 16 -15.98 10.21 -16.36
C ALA A 16 -15.85 8.68 -16.25
N GLY A 17 -15.42 7.99 -17.31
CA GLY A 17 -15.11 6.56 -17.28
C GLY A 17 -13.93 6.22 -16.35
N ALA A 18 -12.88 7.03 -16.34
CA ALA A 18 -11.75 6.90 -15.41
C ALA A 18 -12.14 7.22 -13.96
N ALA A 19 -13.05 8.16 -13.73
CA ALA A 19 -13.52 8.53 -12.39
C ALA A 19 -14.45 7.46 -11.76
N LEU A 20 -15.23 6.73 -12.56
CA LEU A 20 -16.10 5.64 -12.08
C LEU A 20 -15.36 4.35 -11.72
N ALA A 21 -14.12 4.17 -12.20
CA ALA A 21 -13.26 3.02 -11.85
C ALA A 21 -12.49 3.18 -10.52
N LEU A 22 -12.61 4.33 -9.84
CA LEU A 22 -11.89 4.63 -8.58
C LEU A 22 -12.47 3.94 -7.33
N ALA A 23 -13.44 3.03 -7.48
CA ALA A 23 -13.97 2.24 -6.38
C ALA A 23 -13.03 1.05 -6.08
N GLY A 24 -11.99 1.32 -5.31
CA GLY A 24 -11.38 0.40 -4.36
C GLY A 24 -10.73 -0.88 -4.86
N GLY A 25 -9.48 -0.79 -5.30
CA GLY A 25 -8.59 -1.96 -5.36
C GLY A 25 -7.28 -1.69 -4.65
N GLN A 26 -6.67 -2.69 -4.02
CA GLN A 26 -5.41 -2.54 -3.29
C GLN A 26 -4.45 -3.68 -3.57
N ALA A 27 -3.19 -3.37 -3.59
CA ALA A 27 -2.14 -4.23 -4.08
C ALA A 27 -0.81 -4.01 -3.34
N PHE A 28 0.18 -4.86 -3.59
CA PHE A 28 1.49 -4.79 -2.99
C PHE A 28 2.57 -4.54 -4.06
N GLY A 29 3.27 -3.40 -3.98
CA GLY A 29 4.63 -3.21 -4.45
C GLY A 29 5.64 -3.49 -3.33
N SER A 30 6.93 -3.10 -3.44
CA SER A 30 7.89 -3.17 -2.33
C SER A 30 7.28 -2.49 -1.10
N ALA A 31 7.17 -3.20 0.01
CA ALA A 31 6.27 -2.86 1.10
C ALA A 31 4.84 -2.62 0.58
N PHE A 32 4.42 -1.36 0.47
CA PHE A 32 3.09 -0.97 -0.02
C PHE A 32 3.13 0.13 -1.10
N ALA A 33 4.30 0.39 -1.72
CA ALA A 33 4.39 1.23 -2.91
C ALA A 33 3.95 0.45 -4.16
N LEU A 34 3.13 1.08 -5.01
CA LEU A 34 2.59 0.48 -6.22
C LEU A 34 3.31 0.97 -7.46
N GLN A 35 3.93 0.05 -8.18
CA GLN A 35 4.57 0.32 -9.48
C GLN A 35 3.55 0.26 -10.65
N GLU A 36 2.38 -0.32 -10.45
CA GLU A 36 1.39 -0.69 -11.46
C GLU A 36 0.60 0.52 -11.99
N GLN A 37 1.34 1.56 -12.43
CA GLN A 37 0.78 2.83 -12.90
C GLN A 37 0.59 2.89 -14.42
N SER A 38 1.09 1.88 -15.18
CA SER A 38 0.88 1.76 -16.63
C SER A 38 0.85 0.30 -17.08
N GLY A 39 0.02 -0.02 -18.08
CA GLY A 39 -0.04 -1.33 -18.70
C GLY A 39 1.15 -1.58 -19.63
N SER A 40 1.63 -0.54 -20.30
CA SER A 40 2.83 -0.57 -21.13
C SER A 40 4.07 -0.92 -20.30
N GLY A 41 4.29 -0.23 -19.16
CA GLY A 41 5.42 -0.47 -18.29
C GLY A 41 5.37 -1.83 -17.59
N LEU A 42 4.21 -2.40 -17.28
CA LEU A 42 4.11 -3.70 -16.65
C LEU A 42 4.76 -4.79 -17.52
N GLY A 43 4.58 -4.72 -18.86
CA GLY A 43 5.09 -5.71 -19.81
C GLY A 43 6.62 -5.80 -19.89
N ASN A 44 7.35 -4.76 -19.48
CA ASN A 44 8.82 -4.72 -19.47
C ASN A 44 9.41 -4.50 -18.07
N ALA A 45 8.65 -4.84 -17.01
CA ALA A 45 9.03 -4.66 -15.62
C ALA A 45 9.36 -3.19 -15.27
N PHE A 46 8.69 -2.23 -15.87
CA PHE A 46 8.90 -0.78 -15.73
C PHE A 46 10.33 -0.31 -16.00
N ALA A 47 11.10 -1.09 -16.77
CA ALA A 47 12.41 -0.67 -17.23
C ALA A 47 12.29 0.58 -18.11
N GLY A 48 13.16 1.56 -17.87
CA GLY A 48 13.15 2.81 -18.63
C GLY A 48 12.02 3.79 -18.26
N GLY A 49 11.33 3.61 -17.13
CA GLY A 49 10.16 4.38 -16.77
C GLY A 49 10.35 5.91 -16.87
N ALA A 50 11.49 6.43 -16.41
CA ALA A 50 11.80 7.86 -16.49
C ALA A 50 12.37 8.33 -17.85
N ALA A 51 12.71 7.44 -18.79
CA ALA A 51 13.36 7.77 -20.07
C ALA A 51 12.56 7.40 -21.32
N ALA A 52 11.72 6.36 -21.26
CA ALA A 52 11.01 5.83 -22.43
C ALA A 52 9.97 6.82 -22.96
N ALA A 53 9.16 7.41 -22.09
CA ALA A 53 8.09 8.35 -22.43
C ALA A 53 7.25 7.87 -23.63
N GLU A 54 6.74 6.61 -23.52
CA GLU A 54 6.02 5.93 -24.60
C GLU A 54 4.57 6.41 -24.76
N ASP A 55 3.96 6.85 -23.67
CA ASP A 55 2.55 7.25 -23.58
C ASP A 55 2.31 8.27 -22.45
N ALA A 56 1.04 8.71 -22.30
CA ALA A 56 0.64 9.73 -21.33
C ALA A 56 0.92 9.36 -19.87
N SER A 57 1.19 8.09 -19.52
CA SER A 57 1.59 7.69 -18.17
C SER A 57 2.93 8.30 -17.72
N THR A 58 3.69 8.87 -18.66
CA THR A 58 4.91 9.65 -18.37
C THR A 58 4.66 10.80 -17.38
N VAL A 59 3.42 11.31 -17.25
CA VAL A 59 3.03 12.27 -16.18
C VAL A 59 3.43 11.75 -14.80
N PHE A 60 3.27 10.45 -14.56
CA PHE A 60 3.66 9.81 -13.30
C PHE A 60 5.16 9.50 -13.27
N TRP A 61 5.68 8.88 -14.34
CA TRP A 61 7.05 8.34 -14.35
C TRP A 61 8.13 9.41 -14.49
N ASN A 62 7.90 10.42 -15.32
CA ASN A 62 8.78 11.57 -15.51
C ASN A 62 8.04 12.68 -16.26
N PRO A 63 7.63 13.77 -15.61
CA PRO A 63 6.88 14.84 -16.28
C PRO A 63 7.63 15.48 -17.45
N ALA A 64 8.96 15.39 -17.50
CA ALA A 64 9.74 15.85 -18.65
C ALA A 64 9.39 15.11 -19.95
N GLY A 65 8.95 13.84 -19.86
CA GLY A 65 8.56 13.04 -21.01
C GLY A 65 7.33 13.55 -21.77
N MET A 66 6.50 14.41 -21.16
CA MET A 66 5.27 14.92 -21.79
C MET A 66 5.51 15.70 -23.09
N SER A 67 6.66 16.37 -23.22
CA SER A 67 7.03 17.08 -24.46
C SER A 67 7.31 16.16 -25.64
N ARG A 68 7.38 14.86 -25.44
CA ARG A 68 7.55 13.87 -26.51
C ARG A 68 6.23 13.45 -27.14
N MET A 69 5.10 13.75 -26.53
CA MET A 69 3.79 13.41 -27.08
C MET A 69 3.53 14.27 -28.33
N PRO A 70 3.24 13.65 -29.50
CA PRO A 70 3.08 14.38 -30.75
C PRO A 70 1.76 15.18 -30.84
N GLY A 71 0.82 14.91 -29.93
CA GLY A 71 -0.50 15.53 -29.85
C GLY A 71 -1.13 15.31 -28.50
N ILE A 72 -2.39 15.73 -28.36
CA ILE A 72 -3.14 15.45 -27.14
C ILE A 72 -3.29 13.93 -27.00
N GLU A 73 -2.94 13.40 -25.84
CA GLU A 73 -3.00 11.96 -25.59
C GLU A 73 -3.63 11.67 -24.22
N ALA A 74 -4.52 10.67 -24.19
CA ALA A 74 -5.09 10.16 -22.95
C ALA A 74 -4.84 8.65 -22.84
N ALA A 75 -4.54 8.20 -21.62
CA ALA A 75 -4.41 6.78 -21.29
C ALA A 75 -5.26 6.42 -20.09
N GLY A 76 -5.96 5.28 -20.15
CA GLY A 76 -6.70 4.68 -19.05
C GLY A 76 -6.16 3.30 -18.75
N VAL A 77 -5.87 3.01 -17.49
CA VAL A 77 -5.20 1.79 -17.03
C VAL A 77 -6.07 1.08 -16.00
N ALA A 78 -6.09 -0.25 -16.06
CA ALA A 78 -6.63 -1.12 -15.02
C ALA A 78 -5.62 -2.26 -14.79
N SER A 79 -5.07 -2.33 -13.58
CA SER A 79 -4.11 -3.36 -13.17
C SER A 79 -4.76 -4.26 -12.11
N LEU A 80 -4.90 -5.55 -12.39
CA LEU A 80 -5.33 -6.57 -11.44
C LEU A 80 -4.10 -7.11 -10.73
N ILE A 81 -4.11 -7.07 -9.40
CA ILE A 81 -3.04 -7.55 -8.55
C ILE A 81 -3.59 -8.62 -7.63
N CYS A 82 -3.09 -9.86 -7.77
CA CYS A 82 -3.47 -11.01 -6.96
C CYS A 82 -2.29 -11.45 -6.10
N LEU A 83 -2.34 -11.11 -4.81
CA LEU A 83 -1.38 -11.55 -3.81
C LEU A 83 -1.82 -12.89 -3.21
N THR A 84 -0.89 -13.81 -3.01
CA THR A 84 -0.99 -14.94 -2.09
C THR A 84 -0.09 -14.68 -0.88
N ALA A 85 -0.63 -14.85 0.34
CA ALA A 85 0.10 -14.70 1.59
C ALA A 85 -0.42 -15.72 2.62
N LYS A 86 0.16 -16.93 2.63
CA LYS A 86 -0.25 -18.03 3.51
C LYS A 86 0.79 -18.27 4.58
N PHE A 87 0.38 -18.16 5.84
CA PHE A 87 1.23 -18.44 6.98
C PHE A 87 1.36 -19.95 7.22
N ASN A 88 2.56 -20.40 7.57
CA ASN A 88 2.87 -21.74 8.04
C ASN A 88 3.46 -21.65 9.44
N ASP A 89 2.80 -22.25 10.42
CA ASP A 89 3.23 -22.22 11.82
C ASP A 89 4.46 -23.11 12.08
N HIS A 90 5.39 -22.58 12.89
CA HIS A 90 6.58 -23.31 13.40
C HIS A 90 6.71 -23.12 14.91
N ASN A 91 5.77 -23.66 15.68
CA ASN A 91 5.70 -23.59 17.14
C ASN A 91 5.40 -22.17 17.68
N SER A 92 4.43 -21.49 17.13
CA SER A 92 3.84 -20.30 17.74
C SER A 92 3.26 -20.61 19.12
N GLN A 93 3.12 -19.58 19.97
CA GLN A 93 2.58 -19.72 21.32
C GLN A 93 1.31 -18.88 21.48
N PRO A 94 0.27 -19.42 22.15
CA PRO A 94 -0.93 -18.65 22.40
C PRO A 94 -0.68 -17.50 23.37
N ALA A 95 -1.49 -16.45 23.29
CA ALA A 95 -1.60 -15.46 24.34
C ALA A 95 -2.18 -16.09 25.61
N ALA A 96 -1.94 -15.49 26.77
CA ALA A 96 -2.41 -16.00 28.04
C ALA A 96 -3.94 -16.16 28.06
N LEU A 97 -4.43 -17.27 28.55
CA LEU A 97 -5.87 -17.59 28.65
C LEU A 97 -6.58 -17.72 27.30
N GLN A 98 -5.86 -17.85 26.19
CA GLN A 98 -6.41 -17.91 24.84
C GLN A 98 -6.06 -19.23 24.14
N PRO A 99 -6.91 -19.75 23.25
CA PRO A 99 -6.52 -20.83 22.32
C PRO A 99 -5.50 -20.32 21.30
N LEU A 100 -4.66 -21.22 20.77
CA LEU A 100 -3.64 -20.86 19.78
C LEU A 100 -4.26 -20.28 18.50
N GLY A 101 -5.27 -20.93 17.97
CA GLY A 101 -5.89 -20.56 16.69
C GLY A 101 -5.32 -21.32 15.48
N GLY A 102 -5.82 -20.95 14.29
CA GLY A 102 -5.41 -21.54 13.00
C GLY A 102 -4.36 -20.70 12.27
N ASN A 103 -3.96 -21.15 11.07
CA ASN A 103 -2.96 -20.46 10.23
C ASN A 103 -3.50 -19.20 9.49
N GLY A 104 -4.79 -18.85 9.63
CA GLY A 104 -5.35 -17.60 9.11
C GLY A 104 -5.72 -17.59 7.63
N GLY A 105 -5.69 -18.75 6.95
CA GLY A 105 -6.08 -18.87 5.56
C GLY A 105 -5.06 -18.24 4.58
N ASP A 106 -5.58 -17.58 3.54
CA ASP A 106 -4.79 -16.78 2.61
C ASP A 106 -5.06 -15.29 2.87
N ALA A 107 -4.13 -14.61 3.52
CA ALA A 107 -4.28 -13.19 3.82
C ALA A 107 -4.16 -12.27 2.57
N GLY A 108 -3.76 -12.83 1.43
CA GLY A 108 -3.73 -12.16 0.15
C GLY A 108 -5.11 -12.03 -0.50
N ASN A 109 -5.23 -11.14 -1.45
CA ASN A 109 -6.46 -10.88 -2.20
C ASN A 109 -6.14 -10.45 -3.62
N CYS A 110 -7.16 -10.50 -4.52
CA CYS A 110 -7.11 -9.88 -5.83
C CYS A 110 -7.79 -8.51 -5.78
N ASN A 111 -7.12 -7.49 -6.31
CA ASN A 111 -7.63 -6.12 -6.31
C ASN A 111 -7.29 -5.43 -7.63
N VAL A 112 -8.16 -4.49 -8.06
CA VAL A 112 -7.93 -3.67 -9.26
C VAL A 112 -7.40 -2.31 -8.86
N VAL A 113 -6.30 -1.88 -9.49
CA VAL A 113 -5.69 -0.55 -9.33
C VAL A 113 -5.90 0.22 -10.62
N PRO A 114 -6.72 1.29 -10.61
CA PRO A 114 -6.94 2.13 -11.77
C PRO A 114 -5.92 3.26 -11.83
N ALA A 115 -5.59 3.72 -13.06
CA ALA A 115 -4.91 4.98 -13.29
C ALA A 115 -5.43 5.63 -14.59
N GLY A 116 -5.32 6.95 -14.68
CA GLY A 116 -5.72 7.71 -15.87
C GLY A 116 -4.83 8.92 -16.06
N TYR A 117 -4.51 9.22 -17.32
CA TYR A 117 -3.58 10.29 -17.69
C TYR A 117 -4.09 11.06 -18.89
N LEU A 118 -3.77 12.35 -18.92
CA LEU A 118 -3.97 13.23 -20.06
C LEU A 118 -2.75 14.11 -20.23
N VAL A 119 -2.22 14.19 -21.45
CA VAL A 119 -1.16 15.12 -21.83
C VAL A 119 -1.66 16.01 -22.97
N VAL A 120 -1.38 17.30 -22.85
CA VAL A 120 -1.75 18.33 -23.81
C VAL A 120 -0.51 19.13 -24.19
N PRO A 121 0.18 18.82 -25.30
CA PRO A 121 1.20 19.68 -25.87
C PRO A 121 0.57 21.00 -26.34
N VAL A 122 1.15 22.12 -25.92
CA VAL A 122 0.67 23.46 -26.31
C VAL A 122 1.46 24.00 -27.48
N ASN A 123 2.76 23.73 -27.49
CA ASN A 123 3.69 24.04 -28.56
C ASN A 123 4.91 23.10 -28.46
N PRO A 124 5.90 23.16 -29.37
CA PRO A 124 7.05 22.28 -29.36
C PRO A 124 7.91 22.33 -28.08
N GLN A 125 7.75 23.38 -27.26
CA GLN A 125 8.54 23.58 -26.04
C GLN A 125 7.76 23.24 -24.76
N TRP A 126 6.42 23.34 -24.75
CA TRP A 126 5.60 23.25 -23.57
C TRP A 126 4.51 22.21 -23.70
N ALA A 127 4.40 21.35 -22.70
CA ALA A 127 3.26 20.46 -22.55
C ALA A 127 2.76 20.49 -21.10
N PHE A 128 1.45 20.31 -20.93
CA PHE A 128 0.78 20.14 -19.65
C PHE A 128 0.20 18.75 -19.56
N GLY A 129 0.11 18.22 -18.34
CA GLY A 129 -0.51 16.93 -18.12
C GLY A 129 -1.18 16.85 -16.76
N ILE A 130 -2.05 15.86 -16.63
CA ILE A 130 -2.66 15.50 -15.36
C ILE A 130 -2.76 13.98 -15.28
N GLY A 131 -2.44 13.43 -14.11
CA GLY A 131 -2.62 12.02 -13.79
C GLY A 131 -3.48 11.84 -12.55
N VAL A 132 -4.31 10.80 -12.55
CA VAL A 132 -5.00 10.29 -11.36
C VAL A 132 -4.55 8.84 -11.19
N ASN A 133 -3.97 8.51 -10.04
CA ASN A 133 -3.30 7.23 -9.84
C ASN A 133 -3.25 6.82 -8.36
N VAL A 134 -2.76 5.62 -8.08
CA VAL A 134 -2.71 5.01 -6.75
C VAL A 134 -1.26 4.61 -6.44
N PRO A 135 -0.42 5.53 -5.90
CA PRO A 135 1.00 5.23 -5.68
C PRO A 135 1.29 4.30 -4.50
N PHE A 136 0.37 4.17 -3.55
CA PHE A 136 0.51 3.31 -2.38
C PHE A 136 -0.78 2.56 -2.09
N GLY A 137 -0.67 1.31 -1.66
CA GLY A 137 -1.79 0.47 -1.28
C GLY A 137 -1.34 -0.77 -0.53
N LEU A 138 -2.14 -1.20 0.46
CA LEU A 138 -1.92 -2.38 1.27
C LEU A 138 -3.25 -3.04 1.58
N LYS A 139 -3.31 -4.37 1.47
CA LYS A 139 -4.43 -5.13 2.04
C LYS A 139 -3.99 -6.54 2.40
N THR A 140 -3.95 -6.83 3.70
CA THR A 140 -3.89 -8.19 4.25
C THR A 140 -5.13 -8.43 5.09
N LYS A 141 -5.70 -9.64 5.01
CA LYS A 141 -6.83 -10.04 5.83
C LYS A 141 -6.76 -11.53 6.14
N TYR A 142 -6.53 -11.83 7.40
CA TYR A 142 -6.51 -13.17 7.98
C TYR A 142 -7.90 -13.56 8.48
N ASP A 143 -8.11 -14.86 8.72
CA ASP A 143 -9.27 -15.34 9.45
C ASP A 143 -9.26 -14.76 10.89
N SER A 144 -10.44 -14.51 11.45
CA SER A 144 -10.55 -13.79 12.75
C SER A 144 -10.03 -14.59 13.94
N ASP A 145 -9.89 -15.91 13.80
CA ASP A 145 -9.45 -16.86 14.83
C ASP A 145 -8.02 -17.40 14.63
N TRP A 146 -7.23 -16.74 13.77
CA TRP A 146 -5.87 -17.20 13.48
C TRP A 146 -4.90 -16.95 14.63
N ILE A 147 -3.74 -17.59 14.57
CA ILE A 147 -2.67 -17.54 15.60
C ILE A 147 -2.28 -16.09 15.94
N GLY A 148 -2.09 -15.24 14.93
CA GLY A 148 -1.63 -13.85 15.09
C GLY A 148 -2.73 -12.81 15.23
N ARG A 149 -3.96 -13.17 15.56
CA ARG A 149 -5.11 -12.26 15.63
C ARG A 149 -4.97 -11.10 16.60
N PHE A 150 -4.12 -11.26 17.63
CA PHE A 150 -3.84 -10.19 18.59
C PHE A 150 -2.85 -9.15 18.06
N GLN A 151 -2.13 -9.45 16.98
CA GLN A 151 -1.22 -8.52 16.31
C GLN A 151 -1.86 -7.93 15.04
N ALA A 152 -2.58 -8.73 14.25
CA ALA A 152 -3.30 -8.26 13.06
C ALA A 152 -4.42 -9.21 12.65
N VAL A 153 -5.57 -8.66 12.21
CA VAL A 153 -6.61 -9.37 11.47
C VAL A 153 -6.73 -8.78 10.07
N GLU A 154 -6.96 -7.48 9.94
CA GLU A 154 -6.99 -6.78 8.66
C GLU A 154 -6.08 -5.55 8.73
N SER A 155 -5.30 -5.32 7.66
CA SER A 155 -4.55 -4.09 7.45
C SER A 155 -4.85 -3.60 6.05
N LYS A 156 -5.36 -2.37 5.94
CA LYS A 156 -5.81 -1.77 4.69
C LYS A 156 -5.31 -0.33 4.60
N VAL A 157 -4.55 -0.01 3.54
CA VAL A 157 -4.13 1.36 3.20
C VAL A 157 -4.54 1.63 1.76
N GLU A 158 -5.20 2.75 1.53
CA GLU A 158 -5.69 3.20 0.21
C GLU A 158 -5.19 4.62 -0.04
N THR A 159 -4.64 4.85 -1.23
CA THR A 159 -4.31 6.22 -1.65
C THR A 159 -4.96 6.56 -2.98
N ILE A 160 -5.26 7.83 -3.16
CA ILE A 160 -5.62 8.42 -4.45
C ILE A 160 -4.77 9.67 -4.61
N ASN A 161 -4.05 9.75 -5.71
CA ASN A 161 -3.17 10.87 -6.04
C ASN A 161 -3.65 11.58 -7.30
N VAL A 162 -3.70 12.91 -7.28
CA VAL A 162 -3.92 13.77 -8.43
C VAL A 162 -2.64 14.54 -8.70
N ASN A 163 -2.09 14.36 -9.91
CA ASN A 163 -0.77 14.87 -10.26
C ASN A 163 -0.85 15.77 -11.53
N PRO A 164 -1.19 17.07 -11.41
CA PRO A 164 -0.96 18.03 -12.48
C PRO A 164 0.54 18.30 -12.65
N GLY A 165 0.96 18.46 -13.90
CA GLY A 165 2.36 18.70 -14.24
C GLY A 165 2.55 19.52 -15.49
N VAL A 166 3.78 20.02 -15.65
CA VAL A 166 4.23 20.78 -16.80
C VAL A 166 5.60 20.28 -17.23
N SER A 167 5.85 20.24 -18.54
CA SER A 167 7.18 20.04 -19.10
C SER A 167 7.58 21.24 -19.97
N TRP A 168 8.88 21.51 -19.94
CA TRP A 168 9.51 22.56 -20.74
C TRP A 168 10.79 22.02 -21.39
N LYS A 169 10.90 22.21 -22.71
CA LYS A 169 12.04 21.83 -23.52
C LYS A 169 12.89 23.08 -23.87
N PRO A 170 13.86 23.47 -23.01
CA PRO A 170 14.70 24.64 -23.26
C PRO A 170 15.67 24.49 -24.43
N THR A 171 16.08 23.27 -24.72
CA THR A 171 16.97 22.93 -25.85
C THR A 171 16.49 21.68 -26.58
N ASP A 172 17.04 21.40 -27.74
CA ASP A 172 16.67 20.18 -28.51
C ASP A 172 17.01 18.87 -27.77
N ASN A 173 17.96 18.91 -26.86
CA ASN A 173 18.49 17.73 -26.15
C ASN A 173 18.02 17.60 -24.69
N LEU A 174 17.44 18.66 -24.11
CA LEU A 174 17.06 18.67 -22.73
C LEU A 174 15.59 19.05 -22.56
N THR A 175 14.87 18.24 -21.83
CA THR A 175 13.54 18.58 -21.33
C THR A 175 13.54 18.47 -19.80
N ILE A 176 12.92 19.40 -19.12
CA ILE A 176 12.67 19.37 -17.68
C ILE A 176 11.17 19.39 -17.44
N GLY A 177 10.75 18.81 -16.33
CA GLY A 177 9.35 18.74 -15.96
C GLY A 177 9.16 18.85 -14.47
N ALA A 178 8.01 19.35 -14.07
CA ALA A 178 7.62 19.45 -12.67
C ALA A 178 6.13 19.15 -12.50
N GLY A 179 5.73 18.66 -11.34
CA GLY A 179 4.35 18.40 -11.00
C GLY A 179 4.08 18.60 -9.51
N ALA A 180 2.83 18.94 -9.20
CA ALA A 180 2.31 18.88 -7.85
C ALA A 180 1.60 17.53 -7.64
N ASN A 181 1.54 17.06 -6.39
CA ASN A 181 0.84 15.85 -6.00
C ASN A 181 -0.10 16.20 -4.85
N TRP A 182 -1.40 16.12 -5.07
CA TRP A 182 -2.39 16.07 -4.00
C TRP A 182 -2.76 14.61 -3.78
N GLN A 183 -2.55 14.11 -2.55
CA GLN A 183 -2.82 12.71 -2.28
C GLN A 183 -3.66 12.56 -1.01
N ARG A 184 -4.73 11.78 -1.09
CA ARG A 184 -5.50 11.31 0.06
C ARG A 184 -5.05 9.91 0.43
N LEU A 185 -4.89 9.69 1.73
CA LEU A 185 -4.61 8.38 2.34
C LEU A 185 -5.77 8.01 3.26
N LYS A 186 -6.22 6.76 3.18
CA LYS A 186 -7.12 6.13 4.16
C LYS A 186 -6.45 4.90 4.72
N ALA A 187 -6.59 4.67 6.01
CA ALA A 187 -6.09 3.48 6.69
C ALA A 187 -7.18 2.82 7.53
N THR A 188 -7.16 1.48 7.57
CA THR A 188 -7.98 0.67 8.47
C THR A 188 -7.12 -0.45 9.00
N LEU A 189 -7.01 -0.57 10.32
CA LEU A 189 -6.28 -1.63 11.01
C LEU A 189 -7.22 -2.31 11.99
N THR A 190 -7.20 -3.64 12.03
CA THR A 190 -7.99 -4.42 12.97
C THR A 190 -7.16 -5.51 13.61
N ASN A 191 -7.46 -5.83 14.85
CA ASN A 191 -6.90 -6.96 15.60
C ASN A 191 -7.86 -7.36 16.72
N GLN A 192 -7.63 -8.54 17.31
CA GLN A 192 -8.23 -8.89 18.59
C GLN A 192 -7.37 -8.34 19.73
N VAL A 193 -8.00 -7.99 20.84
CA VAL A 193 -7.34 -7.65 22.11
C VAL A 193 -7.64 -8.75 23.09
N ASN A 194 -6.63 -9.23 23.80
CA ASN A 194 -6.78 -10.27 24.82
C ASN A 194 -7.53 -9.71 26.05
N TYR A 195 -8.85 -9.72 25.97
CA TYR A 195 -9.71 -9.22 27.04
C TYR A 195 -9.59 -10.02 28.33
N ALA A 196 -9.43 -11.36 28.23
CA ALA A 196 -9.25 -12.25 29.36
C ALA A 196 -8.00 -11.88 30.19
N ALA A 197 -6.89 -11.56 29.53
CA ALA A 197 -5.67 -11.11 30.20
C ALA A 197 -5.86 -9.75 30.89
N GLY A 198 -6.60 -8.83 30.27
CA GLY A 198 -6.96 -7.55 30.87
C GLY A 198 -7.78 -7.71 32.16
N ILE A 199 -8.82 -8.56 32.13
CA ILE A 199 -9.62 -8.89 33.33
C ILE A 199 -8.75 -9.58 34.39
N ALA A 200 -7.89 -10.51 33.99
CA ALA A 200 -6.99 -11.21 34.92
C ALA A 200 -6.07 -10.22 35.65
N GLN A 201 -5.45 -9.30 34.92
CA GLN A 201 -4.60 -8.25 35.49
C GLN A 201 -5.39 -7.34 36.43
N ALA A 202 -6.58 -6.90 36.04
CA ALA A 202 -7.45 -6.06 36.87
C ALA A 202 -7.88 -6.78 38.15
N ALA A 203 -8.27 -8.07 38.07
CA ALA A 203 -8.69 -8.87 39.22
C ALA A 203 -7.53 -9.10 40.20
N GLN A 204 -6.34 -9.48 39.71
CA GLN A 204 -5.13 -9.66 40.51
C GLN A 204 -4.71 -8.35 41.20
N GLY A 205 -4.73 -7.23 40.47
CA GLY A 205 -4.43 -5.91 41.01
C GLY A 205 -5.42 -5.48 42.10
N ALA A 206 -6.72 -5.71 41.90
CA ALA A 206 -7.77 -5.40 42.89
C ALA A 206 -7.64 -6.26 44.14
N ALA A 207 -7.33 -7.55 44.02
CA ALA A 207 -7.09 -8.43 45.15
C ALA A 207 -5.84 -8.02 45.94
N ALA A 208 -4.73 -7.68 45.24
CA ALA A 208 -3.48 -7.22 45.87
C ALA A 208 -3.69 -5.90 46.63
N ALA A 209 -4.61 -5.03 46.15
CA ALA A 209 -5.03 -3.79 46.84
C ALA A 209 -6.07 -4.00 47.95
N GLY A 210 -6.52 -5.23 48.19
CA GLY A 210 -7.55 -5.53 49.17
C GLY A 210 -8.98 -5.06 48.80
N LEU A 211 -9.20 -4.76 47.52
CA LEU A 211 -10.50 -4.26 47.03
C LEU A 211 -11.50 -5.39 46.75
N ILE A 212 -11.01 -6.58 46.49
CA ILE A 212 -11.83 -7.79 46.31
C ILE A 212 -11.20 -8.98 47.09
N PRO A 213 -12.01 -9.96 47.51
CA PRO A 213 -11.50 -11.17 48.18
C PRO A 213 -10.63 -11.98 47.23
N PRO A 214 -9.43 -12.49 47.70
CA PRO A 214 -8.50 -13.24 46.82
C PRO A 214 -9.11 -14.54 46.25
N ASP A 215 -10.02 -15.17 46.88
CA ASP A 215 -10.72 -16.40 46.48
C ASP A 215 -11.69 -16.17 45.31
N THR A 216 -12.06 -14.89 45.00
CA THR A 216 -12.89 -14.54 43.87
C THR A 216 -12.14 -14.42 42.55
N VAL A 217 -10.80 -14.30 42.59
CA VAL A 217 -9.93 -14.04 41.41
C VAL A 217 -9.97 -15.21 40.45
N ALA A 218 -9.67 -16.44 40.93
CA ALA A 218 -9.58 -17.61 40.04
C ALA A 218 -10.89 -17.96 39.34
N PRO A 219 -12.08 -17.94 39.99
CA PRO A 219 -13.37 -18.13 39.30
C PRO A 219 -13.67 -17.07 38.25
N ILE A 220 -13.33 -15.79 38.51
CA ILE A 220 -13.53 -14.70 37.53
C ILE A 220 -12.63 -14.91 36.32
N ILE A 221 -11.32 -15.15 36.51
CA ILE A 221 -10.39 -15.40 35.42
C ILE A 221 -10.82 -16.60 34.58
N GLY A 222 -11.23 -17.69 35.21
CA GLY A 222 -11.72 -18.89 34.53
C GLY A 222 -12.96 -18.63 33.67
N ALA A 223 -13.90 -17.79 34.17
CA ALA A 223 -15.11 -17.44 33.41
C ALA A 223 -14.81 -16.59 32.15
N TYR A 224 -13.78 -15.75 32.20
CA TYR A 224 -13.37 -14.92 31.06
C TYR A 224 -12.35 -15.57 30.14
N ALA A 225 -11.84 -16.77 30.44
CA ALA A 225 -10.89 -17.48 29.56
C ALA A 225 -11.44 -17.57 28.13
N GLY A 226 -10.60 -17.24 27.15
CA GLY A 226 -11.00 -17.17 25.73
C GLY A 226 -11.74 -15.89 25.33
N SER A 227 -11.99 -14.95 26.25
CA SER A 227 -12.68 -13.70 25.90
C SER A 227 -11.75 -12.72 25.16
N GLU A 228 -12.24 -12.19 24.06
CA GLU A 228 -11.52 -11.25 23.18
C GLU A 228 -12.36 -10.00 22.94
N SER A 229 -11.71 -8.85 22.71
CA SER A 229 -12.33 -7.61 22.23
C SER A 229 -11.83 -7.31 20.82
N PHE A 230 -12.75 -7.14 19.88
CA PHE A 230 -12.37 -6.73 18.53
C PHE A 230 -12.06 -5.22 18.49
N ALA A 231 -10.85 -4.87 18.06
CA ALA A 231 -10.41 -3.50 17.87
C ALA A 231 -10.37 -3.14 16.39
N LYS A 232 -10.88 -1.95 16.05
CA LYS A 232 -10.83 -1.37 14.72
C LYS A 232 -10.39 0.09 14.81
N VAL A 233 -9.23 0.38 14.24
CA VAL A 233 -8.72 1.74 14.03
C VAL A 233 -8.95 2.12 12.57
N HIS A 234 -9.52 3.28 12.31
CA HIS A 234 -9.65 3.79 10.95
C HIS A 234 -9.50 5.31 10.94
N GLY A 235 -8.97 5.84 9.84
CA GLY A 235 -8.80 7.28 9.65
C GLY A 235 -8.36 7.63 8.24
N ASP A 236 -8.34 8.93 7.96
CA ASP A 236 -7.86 9.45 6.69
C ASP A 236 -7.20 10.84 6.86
N ASP A 237 -6.41 11.21 5.85
CA ASP A 237 -5.80 12.54 5.74
C ASP A 237 -5.40 12.82 4.29
N THR A 238 -5.08 14.08 4.01
CA THR A 238 -4.59 14.54 2.71
C THR A 238 -3.25 15.25 2.86
N ALA A 239 -2.36 15.07 1.88
CA ALA A 239 -1.06 15.72 1.87
C ALA A 239 -0.71 16.26 0.49
N TRP A 240 0.15 17.26 0.46
CA TRP A 240 0.73 17.81 -0.75
C TRP A 240 2.21 17.43 -0.87
N GLY A 241 2.58 17.08 -2.09
CA GLY A 241 3.95 16.82 -2.49
C GLY A 241 4.24 17.39 -3.87
N TRP A 242 5.40 17.09 -4.37
CA TRP A 242 5.85 17.54 -5.68
C TRP A 242 6.74 16.49 -6.34
N ASN A 243 6.91 16.60 -7.64
CA ASN A 243 7.85 15.79 -8.39
C ASN A 243 8.53 16.63 -9.47
N VAL A 244 9.76 16.29 -9.78
CA VAL A 244 10.55 16.91 -10.84
C VAL A 244 11.25 15.84 -11.63
N GLY A 245 11.51 16.16 -12.89
CA GLY A 245 12.28 15.27 -13.74
C GLY A 245 13.00 15.99 -14.85
N ALA A 246 13.99 15.29 -15.39
CA ALA A 246 14.75 15.71 -16.56
C ALA A 246 14.85 14.54 -17.54
N LEU A 247 14.84 14.85 -18.82
CA LEU A 247 15.06 13.92 -19.90
C LEU A 247 16.12 14.52 -20.81
N PHE A 248 17.24 13.79 -20.95
CA PHE A 248 18.33 14.14 -21.84
C PHE A 248 18.37 13.20 -23.04
N GLU A 249 18.28 13.76 -24.24
CA GLU A 249 18.34 13.07 -25.52
C GLU A 249 19.73 13.24 -26.14
N PHE A 250 20.58 12.18 -26.09
CA PHE A 250 21.89 12.18 -26.72
C PHE A 250 21.78 12.23 -28.24
N ASP A 251 20.80 11.47 -28.75
CA ASP A 251 20.37 11.39 -30.14
C ASP A 251 18.90 10.95 -30.19
N LYS A 252 18.33 10.80 -31.40
CA LYS A 252 16.94 10.36 -31.58
C LYS A 252 16.62 8.99 -30.99
N SER A 253 17.65 8.16 -30.76
CA SER A 253 17.51 6.77 -30.30
C SER A 253 17.98 6.54 -28.85
N THR A 254 18.68 7.50 -28.23
CA THR A 254 19.32 7.31 -26.93
C THR A 254 18.90 8.40 -25.95
N ARG A 255 18.36 7.99 -24.81
CA ARG A 255 17.88 8.91 -23.76
C ARG A 255 18.29 8.46 -22.37
N LEU A 256 18.51 9.45 -21.51
CA LEU A 256 18.66 9.29 -20.07
C LEU A 256 17.58 10.12 -19.37
N GLY A 257 16.85 9.50 -18.48
CA GLY A 257 15.82 10.15 -17.67
C GLY A 257 16.17 10.10 -16.20
N VAL A 258 15.90 11.19 -15.49
CA VAL A 258 15.98 11.26 -14.03
C VAL A 258 14.68 11.82 -13.50
N HIS A 259 14.14 11.20 -12.46
CA HIS A 259 12.91 11.65 -11.82
C HIS A 259 13.03 11.55 -10.31
N TYR A 260 12.50 12.55 -9.61
CA TYR A 260 12.37 12.57 -8.16
C TYR A 260 10.94 12.90 -7.77
N ARG A 261 10.38 12.12 -6.85
CA ARG A 261 9.09 12.37 -6.19
C ARG A 261 9.33 12.58 -4.69
N SER A 262 8.79 13.67 -4.15
CA SER A 262 8.94 14.02 -2.74
C SER A 262 8.20 13.07 -1.82
N SER A 263 8.65 12.99 -0.58
CA SER A 263 7.89 12.36 0.51
C SER A 263 6.58 13.11 0.77
N LEU A 264 5.60 12.39 1.34
CA LEU A 264 4.30 12.93 1.76
C LEU A 264 4.12 12.69 3.26
N LYS A 265 3.86 13.76 4.03
CA LYS A 265 3.65 13.67 5.48
C LYS A 265 2.17 13.82 5.78
N TYR A 266 1.63 12.88 6.55
CA TYR A 266 0.24 12.83 6.99
C TYR A 266 0.16 12.84 8.51
N THR A 267 -0.91 13.46 9.03
CA THR A 267 -1.41 13.28 10.38
C THR A 267 -2.81 12.68 10.27
N VAL A 268 -2.84 11.37 10.07
CA VAL A 268 -4.09 10.62 9.86
C VAL A 268 -4.94 10.74 11.11
N LYS A 269 -6.13 11.31 10.98
CA LYS A 269 -7.11 11.46 12.06
C LYS A 269 -8.25 10.49 11.86
N GLY A 270 -8.74 9.91 12.96
CA GLY A 270 -9.80 8.93 12.89
C GLY A 270 -10.29 8.50 14.24
N SER A 271 -10.81 7.29 14.34
CA SER A 271 -11.34 6.73 15.57
C SER A 271 -10.88 5.29 15.79
N VAL A 272 -10.87 4.89 17.05
CA VAL A 272 -10.80 3.49 17.48
C VAL A 272 -12.16 3.06 18.02
N GLU A 273 -12.60 1.88 17.59
CA GLU A 273 -13.82 1.22 18.03
C GLU A 273 -13.44 -0.13 18.64
N PHE A 274 -14.00 -0.44 19.82
CA PHE A 274 -13.86 -1.72 20.50
C PHE A 274 -15.21 -2.39 20.62
N ASN A 275 -15.24 -3.70 20.34
CA ASN A 275 -16.39 -4.54 20.62
C ASN A 275 -16.06 -5.45 21.82
N ASN A 276 -16.27 -4.92 23.04
CA ASN A 276 -15.92 -5.60 24.26
C ASN A 276 -16.97 -6.69 24.60
N PRO A 277 -16.54 -7.86 25.09
CA PRO A 277 -17.44 -8.89 25.53
C PRO A 277 -18.24 -8.48 26.77
N GLY A 278 -19.44 -9.03 26.91
CA GLY A 278 -20.26 -8.88 28.12
C GLY A 278 -19.76 -9.76 29.28
N ILE A 279 -20.51 -9.72 30.41
CA ILE A 279 -20.26 -10.59 31.54
C ILE A 279 -20.57 -12.04 31.14
N PRO A 280 -19.65 -13.00 31.34
CA PRO A 280 -19.89 -14.40 30.99
C PRO A 280 -21.04 -15.01 31.76
N SER A 281 -21.94 -15.72 31.07
CA SER A 281 -23.11 -16.40 31.72
C SER A 281 -22.71 -17.57 32.63
N SER A 282 -21.47 -18.08 32.49
CA SER A 282 -20.88 -19.10 33.35
C SER A 282 -20.46 -18.58 34.72
N LEU A 283 -20.43 -17.26 34.90
CA LEU A 283 -19.97 -16.67 36.16
C LEU A 283 -21.06 -16.85 37.27
N PRO A 284 -20.69 -17.29 38.50
CA PRO A 284 -21.60 -17.35 39.62
C PRO A 284 -22.26 -15.99 39.89
N PRO A 285 -23.59 -15.93 40.16
CA PRO A 285 -24.30 -14.67 40.37
C PRO A 285 -23.70 -13.76 41.45
N ALA A 286 -23.13 -14.34 42.51
CA ALA A 286 -22.48 -13.61 43.59
C ALA A 286 -21.22 -12.83 43.12
N LEU A 287 -20.57 -13.23 42.02
CA LEU A 287 -19.38 -12.59 41.47
C LEU A 287 -19.70 -11.56 40.38
N VAL A 288 -20.94 -11.50 39.91
CA VAL A 288 -21.35 -10.58 38.81
C VAL A 288 -21.05 -9.11 39.15
N PRO A 289 -21.32 -8.60 40.39
CA PRO A 289 -20.99 -7.21 40.71
C PRO A 289 -19.49 -6.90 40.63
N ILE A 290 -18.64 -7.83 41.11
CA ILE A 290 -17.17 -7.71 41.05
C ILE A 290 -16.71 -7.72 39.59
N ALA A 291 -17.18 -8.68 38.79
CA ALA A 291 -16.85 -8.77 37.38
C ALA A 291 -17.29 -7.54 36.58
N THR A 292 -18.45 -6.94 36.94
CA THR A 292 -18.93 -5.69 36.32
C THR A 292 -17.99 -4.53 36.64
N ALA A 293 -17.51 -4.41 37.87
CA ALA A 293 -16.52 -3.38 38.24
C ALA A 293 -15.19 -3.58 37.53
N LEU A 294 -14.71 -4.81 37.42
CA LEU A 294 -13.46 -5.13 36.67
C LEU A 294 -13.63 -4.87 35.17
N ALA A 295 -14.78 -5.19 34.59
CA ALA A 295 -15.08 -4.86 33.20
C ALA A 295 -15.13 -3.33 32.98
N ALA A 296 -15.70 -2.57 33.89
CA ALA A 296 -15.71 -1.10 33.84
C ALA A 296 -14.28 -0.53 33.91
N CYS A 297 -13.39 -1.17 34.71
CA CYS A 297 -11.96 -0.82 34.74
C CYS A 297 -11.30 -1.06 33.40
N VAL A 298 -11.44 -2.26 32.82
CA VAL A 298 -10.80 -2.62 31.53
C VAL A 298 -11.37 -1.78 30.39
N ASN A 299 -12.68 -1.57 30.36
CA ASN A 299 -13.34 -0.88 29.25
C ASN A 299 -13.17 0.65 29.31
N ALA A 300 -13.19 1.24 30.51
CA ALA A 300 -13.28 2.69 30.68
C ALA A 300 -12.27 3.30 31.67
N GLY A 301 -11.42 2.48 32.30
CA GLY A 301 -10.49 2.93 33.34
C GLY A 301 -11.18 3.36 34.63
N LEU A 302 -12.44 2.96 34.83
CA LEU A 302 -13.22 3.35 36.01
C LEU A 302 -12.88 2.45 37.21
N GLY A 303 -12.54 3.09 38.32
CA GLY A 303 -12.28 2.38 39.59
C GLY A 303 -10.93 1.68 39.70
N CYS A 304 -10.05 1.85 38.71
CA CYS A 304 -8.68 1.32 38.76
C CYS A 304 -7.73 2.17 37.90
N PRO A 305 -6.42 2.11 38.15
CA PRO A 305 -5.44 2.71 37.28
C PRO A 305 -5.26 1.85 36.01
N ASN A 306 -5.99 2.17 34.95
CA ASN A 306 -5.82 1.58 33.64
C ASN A 306 -5.42 2.68 32.64
N PRO A 307 -4.16 2.74 32.19
CA PRO A 307 -3.68 3.77 31.29
C PRO A 307 -4.22 3.60 29.85
N THR A 308 -4.67 2.42 29.47
CA THR A 308 -5.13 2.08 28.13
C THR A 308 -6.48 1.38 28.12
N PRO A 309 -7.57 2.10 28.50
CA PRO A 309 -8.91 1.50 28.50
C PRO A 309 -9.35 1.14 27.07
N LEU A 310 -10.13 0.05 26.94
CA LEU A 310 -10.70 -0.41 25.68
C LEU A 310 -11.99 0.39 25.35
N ALA A 311 -11.87 1.71 25.36
CA ALA A 311 -12.94 2.66 25.08
C ALA A 311 -12.85 3.20 23.66
N ASN A 312 -13.99 3.37 23.02
CA ASN A 312 -14.09 4.07 21.74
C ASN A 312 -13.63 5.52 21.90
N GLY A 313 -13.07 6.10 20.83
CA GLY A 313 -12.64 7.49 20.86
C GLY A 313 -11.78 7.87 19.67
N ASP A 314 -11.45 9.16 19.63
CA ASP A 314 -10.63 9.71 18.56
C ASP A 314 -9.16 9.35 18.74
N VAL A 315 -8.51 9.09 17.60
CA VAL A 315 -7.09 8.76 17.50
C VAL A 315 -6.43 9.51 16.36
N SER A 316 -5.10 9.59 16.41
CA SER A 316 -4.29 10.09 15.30
C SER A 316 -3.02 9.27 15.14
N LEU A 317 -2.47 9.29 13.92
CA LEU A 317 -1.22 8.63 13.55
C LEU A 317 -0.44 9.55 12.61
N ASP A 318 0.80 9.87 12.95
CA ASP A 318 1.72 10.54 12.04
C ASP A 318 2.45 9.50 11.18
N ILE A 319 2.39 9.67 9.86
CA ILE A 319 3.12 8.82 8.91
C ILE A 319 3.74 9.65 7.79
N LYS A 320 4.97 9.32 7.42
CA LYS A 320 5.68 9.94 6.30
C LYS A 320 5.96 8.91 5.21
N LEU A 321 5.18 8.95 4.12
CA LEU A 321 5.43 8.10 2.96
C LEU A 321 6.74 8.49 2.28
N PRO A 322 7.49 7.52 1.72
CA PRO A 322 8.84 7.71 1.22
C PRO A 322 8.91 8.61 -0.01
N SER A 323 10.04 9.26 -0.20
CA SER A 323 10.45 9.82 -1.49
C SER A 323 11.08 8.75 -2.37
N THR A 324 11.01 8.96 -3.69
CA THR A 324 11.64 8.08 -4.69
C THR A 324 12.52 8.85 -5.66
N THR A 325 13.61 8.26 -6.08
CA THR A 325 14.50 8.76 -7.14
C THR A 325 14.68 7.67 -8.18
N ASN A 326 14.44 7.97 -9.44
CA ASN A 326 14.61 7.05 -10.56
C ASN A 326 15.66 7.60 -11.53
N VAL A 327 16.51 6.70 -12.03
CA VAL A 327 17.41 6.96 -13.15
C VAL A 327 17.17 5.88 -14.19
N SER A 328 16.82 6.28 -15.39
CA SER A 328 16.45 5.35 -16.46
C SER A 328 17.23 5.62 -17.73
N PHE A 329 17.57 4.56 -18.42
CA PHE A 329 18.21 4.58 -19.72
C PHE A 329 17.30 3.94 -20.77
N PHE A 330 17.31 4.52 -22.00
CA PHE A 330 16.58 4.02 -23.16
C PHE A 330 17.48 4.07 -24.40
N LYS A 331 17.49 3.00 -25.19
CA LYS A 331 18.19 2.92 -26.45
C LYS A 331 17.40 2.12 -27.48
N ALA A 332 17.01 2.78 -28.59
CA ALA A 332 16.44 2.10 -29.76
C ALA A 332 17.56 1.64 -30.71
N ILE A 333 17.51 0.37 -31.15
CA ILE A 333 18.41 -0.25 -32.11
C ILE A 333 17.55 -1.11 -33.05
N ASP A 334 17.44 -0.71 -34.32
CA ASP A 334 16.61 -1.38 -35.32
C ASP A 334 15.15 -1.55 -34.86
N ARG A 335 14.74 -2.79 -34.63
CA ARG A 335 13.40 -3.16 -34.15
C ARG A 335 13.32 -3.32 -32.64
N TRP A 336 14.38 -3.03 -31.89
CA TRP A 336 14.46 -3.22 -30.47
C TRP A 336 14.61 -1.90 -29.72
N ASP A 337 13.84 -1.75 -28.65
CA ASP A 337 14.11 -0.74 -27.63
C ASP A 337 14.65 -1.46 -26.39
N TRP A 338 15.83 -1.07 -25.96
CA TRP A 338 16.50 -1.59 -24.76
C TRP A 338 16.38 -0.56 -23.64
N MET A 339 16.04 -1.03 -22.46
CA MET A 339 15.76 -0.17 -21.33
C MET A 339 16.36 -0.72 -20.04
N ALA A 340 16.77 0.20 -19.17
CA ALA A 340 17.18 -0.08 -17.81
C ALA A 340 16.63 0.99 -16.87
N ASP A 341 16.35 0.63 -15.62
CA ASP A 341 15.90 1.54 -14.57
C ASP A 341 16.56 1.18 -13.26
N LEU A 342 16.92 2.21 -12.50
CA LEU A 342 17.38 2.11 -11.12
C LEU A 342 16.58 3.08 -10.27
N GLN A 343 15.84 2.55 -9.31
CA GLN A 343 15.02 3.32 -8.36
C GLN A 343 15.56 3.19 -6.95
N PHE A 344 15.69 4.31 -6.27
CA PHE A 344 15.96 4.39 -4.84
C PHE A 344 14.71 4.88 -4.11
N THR A 345 14.30 4.18 -3.05
CA THR A 345 13.15 4.56 -2.20
C THR A 345 13.59 4.75 -0.76
N ASN A 346 13.29 5.93 -0.21
CA ASN A 346 13.69 6.34 1.15
C ASN A 346 12.68 5.85 2.20
N TRP A 347 12.57 4.53 2.38
CA TRP A 347 11.65 3.89 3.32
C TRP A 347 12.01 4.13 4.78
N SER A 348 13.26 4.50 5.11
CA SER A 348 13.67 4.84 6.48
C SER A 348 12.92 6.04 7.08
N SER A 349 12.05 6.69 6.29
CA SER A 349 11.09 7.68 6.78
C SER A 349 9.99 7.09 7.68
N ILE A 350 9.81 5.74 7.69
CA ILE A 350 8.86 5.01 8.52
C ILE A 350 9.64 4.23 9.56
N HIS A 351 9.68 4.75 10.79
CA HIS A 351 10.32 4.15 11.94
C HIS A 351 9.37 3.30 12.75
N ASP A 352 8.25 3.90 13.14
CA ASP A 352 7.20 3.29 13.94
C ASP A 352 5.83 3.77 13.46
N LEU A 353 4.83 2.96 13.75
CA LEU A 353 3.43 3.32 13.60
C LEU A 353 2.83 3.46 14.99
N THR A 354 2.75 4.71 15.46
CA THR A 354 2.26 5.03 16.81
C THR A 354 0.88 5.68 16.72
N VAL A 355 -0.14 4.96 17.20
CA VAL A 355 -1.52 5.45 17.30
C VAL A 355 -1.69 6.12 18.66
N VAL A 356 -2.10 7.40 18.65
CA VAL A 356 -2.24 8.22 19.84
C VAL A 356 -3.70 8.65 19.99
N ARG A 357 -4.25 8.52 21.21
CA ARG A 357 -5.59 9.02 21.57
C ARG A 357 -5.61 10.55 21.61
N SER A 358 -6.78 11.14 21.47
CA SER A 358 -6.98 12.59 21.65
C SER A 358 -6.54 13.12 23.03
N THR A 359 -6.46 12.24 24.04
CA THR A 359 -5.92 12.54 25.37
C THR A 359 -4.39 12.61 25.43
N GLY A 360 -3.69 12.26 24.35
CA GLY A 360 -2.23 12.11 24.31
C GLY A 360 -1.70 10.74 24.73
N ALA A 361 -2.56 9.83 25.19
CA ALA A 361 -2.15 8.48 25.55
C ALA A 361 -1.86 7.64 24.30
N VAL A 362 -0.74 6.91 24.31
CA VAL A 362 -0.41 5.95 23.26
C VAL A 362 -1.36 4.76 23.37
N LEU A 363 -2.08 4.46 22.29
CA LEU A 363 -2.94 3.30 22.17
C LEU A 363 -2.15 2.06 21.74
N GLU A 364 -1.33 2.21 20.70
CA GLU A 364 -0.50 1.17 20.11
C GLU A 364 0.75 1.81 19.50
N SER A 365 1.88 1.14 19.57
CA SER A 365 3.11 1.57 18.90
C SER A 365 3.83 0.33 18.37
N THR A 366 3.93 0.22 17.05
CA THR A 366 4.57 -0.91 16.37
C THR A 366 5.84 -0.42 15.70
N PRO A 367 7.03 -0.88 16.11
CA PRO A 367 8.27 -0.57 15.42
C PRO A 367 8.31 -1.27 14.06
N GLU A 368 8.56 -0.50 13.02
CA GLU A 368 8.72 -1.00 11.65
C GLU A 368 10.19 -0.95 11.20
N ASN A 369 10.92 0.06 11.62
CA ASN A 369 12.35 0.28 11.35
C ASN A 369 12.73 -0.03 9.88
N PHE A 370 11.96 0.50 8.93
CA PHE A 370 12.16 0.23 7.52
C PHE A 370 13.52 0.74 7.04
N LYS A 371 14.18 -0.06 6.21
CA LYS A 371 15.43 0.32 5.53
C LYS A 371 15.16 0.90 4.15
N ASN A 372 16.05 1.80 3.69
CA ASN A 372 16.02 2.27 2.31
C ASN A 372 16.29 1.13 1.33
N THR A 373 15.67 1.19 0.17
CA THR A 373 15.71 0.10 -0.81
C THR A 373 16.09 0.56 -2.20
N TRP A 374 16.67 -0.37 -2.96
CA TRP A 374 16.93 -0.26 -4.37
C TRP A 374 16.05 -1.22 -5.16
N ARG A 375 15.59 -0.76 -6.31
CA ARG A 375 14.97 -1.58 -7.34
C ARG A 375 15.71 -1.38 -8.64
N GLY A 376 16.16 -2.48 -9.27
CA GLY A 376 16.77 -2.46 -10.59
C GLY A 376 15.93 -3.24 -11.59
N SER A 377 15.76 -2.73 -12.80
CA SER A 377 15.10 -3.47 -13.88
C SER A 377 15.79 -3.31 -15.22
N ILE A 378 15.68 -4.34 -16.04
CA ILE A 378 16.06 -4.34 -17.45
C ILE A 378 14.90 -4.89 -18.29
N GLY A 379 14.70 -4.31 -19.45
CA GLY A 379 13.61 -4.71 -20.33
C GLY A 379 13.88 -4.36 -21.79
N ALA A 380 13.08 -4.95 -22.65
CA ALA A 380 13.13 -4.68 -24.06
C ALA A 380 11.74 -4.70 -24.69
N ASN A 381 11.57 -3.88 -25.72
CA ASN A 381 10.40 -3.91 -26.60
C ASN A 381 10.86 -4.36 -27.99
N TYR A 382 10.09 -5.23 -28.64
CA TYR A 382 10.33 -5.69 -30.00
C TYR A 382 9.21 -5.24 -30.94
N HIS A 383 9.52 -4.37 -31.88
CA HIS A 383 8.61 -3.90 -32.92
C HIS A 383 8.45 -4.95 -34.01
N TYR A 384 7.46 -5.86 -33.86
CA TYR A 384 7.24 -6.94 -34.82
C TYR A 384 6.75 -6.41 -36.16
N ASN A 385 5.78 -5.49 -36.15
CA ASN A 385 5.27 -4.75 -37.29
C ASN A 385 4.60 -3.44 -36.83
N ASP A 386 3.92 -2.72 -37.73
CA ASP A 386 3.26 -1.44 -37.42
C ASP A 386 2.11 -1.55 -36.41
N GLN A 387 1.53 -2.77 -36.22
CA GLN A 387 0.41 -3.02 -35.33
C GLN A 387 0.83 -3.67 -34.01
N TRP A 388 1.84 -4.56 -34.03
CA TRP A 388 2.25 -5.36 -32.89
C TRP A 388 3.63 -4.99 -32.36
N LEU A 389 3.69 -4.78 -31.06
CA LEU A 389 4.93 -4.64 -30.29
C LEU A 389 4.86 -5.63 -29.12
N PHE A 390 5.93 -6.39 -28.88
CA PHE A 390 6.05 -7.31 -27.74
C PHE A 390 7.03 -6.77 -26.74
N ARG A 391 6.79 -7.07 -25.45
CA ARG A 391 7.59 -6.60 -24.34
C ARG A 391 8.07 -7.74 -23.48
N GLY A 392 9.26 -7.60 -22.90
CA GLY A 392 9.79 -8.50 -21.88
C GLY A 392 10.69 -7.76 -20.91
N GLY A 393 10.71 -8.19 -19.65
CA GLY A 393 11.56 -7.54 -18.66
C GLY A 393 11.69 -8.36 -17.38
N ILE A 394 12.76 -8.07 -16.64
CA ILE A 394 13.01 -8.59 -15.31
C ILE A 394 13.37 -7.45 -14.36
N ALA A 395 13.00 -7.59 -13.09
CA ALA A 395 13.42 -6.66 -12.05
C ALA A 395 13.78 -7.41 -10.77
N TYR A 396 14.67 -6.81 -9.99
CA TYR A 396 14.92 -7.14 -8.61
C TYR A 396 14.56 -5.95 -7.74
N ASP A 397 13.79 -6.22 -6.67
CA ASP A 397 13.19 -5.20 -5.83
C ASP A 397 13.41 -5.59 -4.35
N GLU A 398 14.16 -4.77 -3.63
CA GLU A 398 14.46 -5.00 -2.23
C GLU A 398 13.27 -4.67 -1.35
N SER A 399 12.99 -5.50 -0.34
CA SER A 399 12.03 -5.19 0.70
C SER A 399 12.62 -4.25 1.75
N PRO A 400 11.89 -3.22 2.21
CA PRO A 400 12.30 -2.41 3.34
C PRO A 400 12.16 -3.11 4.69
N VAL A 401 11.35 -4.17 4.76
CA VAL A 401 11.08 -4.90 5.99
C VAL A 401 12.30 -5.69 6.42
N ASN A 402 12.71 -5.52 7.67
CA ASN A 402 13.76 -6.34 8.26
C ASN A 402 13.17 -7.57 8.98
N ASN A 403 13.98 -8.60 9.18
CA ASN A 403 13.50 -9.86 9.79
C ASN A 403 13.13 -9.73 11.26
N THR A 404 13.68 -8.75 11.97
CA THR A 404 13.47 -8.55 13.42
C THR A 404 12.11 -7.92 13.70
N ASP A 405 11.74 -6.91 12.87
CA ASP A 405 10.54 -6.09 13.08
C ASP A 405 9.40 -6.46 12.11
N ARG A 406 9.54 -7.58 11.35
CA ARG A 406 8.48 -8.03 10.45
C ARG A 406 7.20 -8.33 11.21
N THR A 407 6.13 -7.65 10.85
CA THR A 407 4.80 -7.86 11.42
C THR A 407 3.91 -8.68 10.47
N PRO A 408 2.85 -9.31 10.97
CA PRO A 408 1.88 -9.98 10.09
C PRO A 408 1.09 -9.01 9.21
N ARG A 409 1.12 -7.70 9.52
CA ARG A 409 0.47 -6.66 8.72
C ARG A 409 1.13 -6.53 7.34
N LEU A 410 2.46 -6.76 7.26
CA LEU A 410 3.26 -6.65 6.05
C LEU A 410 4.29 -7.80 5.96
N PRO A 411 3.89 -9.02 5.59
CA PRO A 411 4.79 -10.16 5.43
C PRO A 411 5.57 -10.07 4.12
N ASP A 412 6.42 -9.06 3.99
CA ASP A 412 7.18 -8.75 2.79
C ASP A 412 8.64 -9.24 2.85
N GLU A 413 9.24 -9.50 1.68
CA GLU A 413 10.64 -9.88 1.49
C GLU A 413 11.07 -9.51 0.05
N ASN A 414 12.36 -9.58 -0.25
CA ASN A 414 12.92 -9.27 -1.56
C ASN A 414 12.22 -10.02 -2.70
N ARG A 415 12.08 -9.36 -3.84
CA ARG A 415 11.23 -9.77 -4.96
C ARG A 415 12.02 -9.87 -6.27
N THR A 416 11.66 -10.85 -7.08
CA THR A 416 12.10 -10.94 -8.47
C THR A 416 10.88 -10.93 -9.38
N TRP A 417 10.89 -10.04 -10.35
CA TRP A 417 9.81 -9.81 -11.31
C TRP A 417 10.14 -10.45 -12.63
N PHE A 418 9.18 -11.16 -13.22
CA PHE A 418 9.24 -11.71 -14.57
C PHE A 418 8.05 -11.19 -15.35
N SER A 419 8.32 -10.31 -16.32
CA SER A 419 7.29 -9.56 -17.06
C SER A 419 7.29 -9.90 -18.54
N ILE A 420 6.09 -9.99 -19.11
CA ILE A 420 5.83 -10.07 -20.54
C ILE A 420 4.68 -9.14 -20.89
N GLY A 421 4.64 -8.66 -22.13
CA GLY A 421 3.55 -7.80 -22.58
C GLY A 421 3.45 -7.72 -24.09
N ALA A 422 2.34 -7.12 -24.53
CA ALA A 422 2.12 -6.85 -25.94
C ALA A 422 1.32 -5.54 -26.08
N GLN A 423 1.56 -4.83 -27.18
CA GLN A 423 0.73 -3.71 -27.64
C GLN A 423 0.10 -4.08 -28.97
N TYR A 424 -1.18 -3.72 -29.14
CA TYR A 424 -1.88 -3.81 -30.40
C TYR A 424 -2.45 -2.44 -30.80
N LYS A 425 -2.02 -1.94 -31.95
CA LYS A 425 -2.51 -0.69 -32.56
C LYS A 425 -3.67 -0.97 -33.51
N PHE A 426 -4.87 -0.56 -33.12
CA PHE A 426 -6.06 -0.63 -33.98
C PHE A 426 -5.96 0.40 -35.13
N THR A 427 -5.48 1.60 -34.78
CA THR A 427 -5.23 2.72 -35.68
C THR A 427 -3.96 3.44 -35.22
N PRO A 428 -3.38 4.34 -36.03
CA PRO A 428 -2.25 5.17 -35.58
C PRO A 428 -2.56 6.03 -34.34
N GLN A 429 -3.85 6.20 -33.97
CA GLN A 429 -4.30 7.02 -32.84
C GLN A 429 -4.77 6.20 -31.65
N ALA A 430 -5.07 4.90 -31.80
CA ALA A 430 -5.69 4.10 -30.75
C ALA A 430 -4.99 2.75 -30.61
N TRP A 431 -4.58 2.41 -29.39
CA TRP A 431 -3.94 1.14 -29.09
C TRP A 431 -4.27 0.62 -27.69
N LEU A 432 -4.09 -0.68 -27.54
CA LEU A 432 -4.16 -1.38 -26.26
C LEU A 432 -2.80 -1.98 -25.92
N ASP A 433 -2.41 -1.81 -24.66
CA ASP A 433 -1.28 -2.49 -24.05
C ASP A 433 -1.79 -3.54 -23.07
N PHE A 434 -1.15 -4.71 -23.10
CA PHE A 434 -1.36 -5.81 -22.17
C PHE A 434 -0.05 -6.13 -21.49
N GLY A 435 -0.07 -6.26 -20.16
CA GLY A 435 1.07 -6.69 -19.38
C GLY A 435 0.69 -7.80 -18.43
N TYR A 436 1.58 -8.76 -18.25
CA TYR A 436 1.52 -9.77 -17.20
C TYR A 436 2.85 -9.88 -16.50
N THR A 437 2.83 -9.95 -15.18
CA THR A 437 4.03 -10.13 -14.37
C THR A 437 3.78 -11.17 -13.28
N TYR A 438 4.69 -12.12 -13.16
CA TYR A 438 4.81 -12.97 -11.99
C TYR A 438 5.91 -12.42 -11.08
N ILE A 439 5.56 -12.16 -9.80
CA ILE A 439 6.52 -11.74 -8.78
C ILE A 439 6.79 -12.92 -7.84
N TYR A 440 8.01 -13.40 -7.89
CA TYR A 440 8.54 -14.32 -6.89
C TYR A 440 8.99 -13.51 -5.68
N ILE A 441 8.46 -13.83 -4.50
CA ILE A 441 8.88 -13.24 -3.23
C ILE A 441 9.68 -14.29 -2.47
N LYS A 442 10.89 -13.93 -2.02
CA LYS A 442 11.68 -14.78 -1.15
C LYS A 442 10.89 -15.05 0.12
N LYS A 443 10.91 -16.30 0.60
CA LYS A 443 10.11 -16.77 1.72
C LYS A 443 10.28 -15.89 2.98
N PRO A 444 9.26 -15.07 3.39
CA PRO A 444 9.35 -14.26 4.60
C PRO A 444 9.25 -15.13 5.84
N SER A 445 10.19 -15.01 6.78
CA SER A 445 10.09 -15.61 8.12
C SER A 445 9.60 -14.58 9.12
N ILE A 446 8.87 -15.01 10.14
CA ILE A 446 8.38 -14.16 11.23
C ILE A 446 8.63 -14.84 12.58
N ASN A 447 9.08 -14.04 13.55
CA ASN A 447 9.18 -14.42 14.95
C ASN A 447 8.85 -13.18 15.79
N GLN A 448 7.55 -12.95 16.05
CA GLN A 448 7.05 -11.68 16.57
C GLN A 448 6.04 -11.88 17.70
N ASN A 449 6.22 -11.14 18.80
CA ASN A 449 5.28 -11.09 19.93
C ASN A 449 4.91 -9.64 20.33
N GLU A 450 5.37 -8.64 19.56
CA GLU A 450 5.19 -7.21 19.86
C GLU A 450 5.54 -6.87 21.33
N GLY A 451 6.63 -7.48 21.84
CA GLY A 451 7.16 -7.23 23.17
C GLY A 451 6.40 -7.91 24.32
N ASN A 452 5.26 -8.58 24.09
CA ASN A 452 4.45 -9.17 25.16
C ASN A 452 3.74 -10.46 24.72
N THR A 453 4.39 -11.62 24.89
CA THR A 453 3.78 -12.92 24.57
C THR A 453 2.50 -13.20 25.35
N ALA A 454 2.40 -12.79 26.60
CA ALA A 454 1.20 -13.03 27.41
C ALA A 454 -0.03 -12.28 26.84
N GLN A 455 0.18 -11.10 26.28
CA GLN A 455 -0.89 -10.29 25.70
C GLN A 455 -1.18 -10.64 24.24
N ASN A 456 -0.13 -10.83 23.43
CA ASN A 456 -0.22 -10.88 21.97
C ASN A 456 0.05 -12.28 21.38
N GLY A 457 0.49 -13.24 22.21
CA GLY A 457 1.04 -14.52 21.73
C GLY A 457 2.42 -14.34 21.07
N LEU A 458 3.00 -15.44 20.62
CA LEU A 458 4.19 -15.48 19.78
C LEU A 458 3.82 -16.07 18.43
N ILE A 459 4.00 -15.31 17.36
CA ILE A 459 3.91 -15.80 15.98
C ILE A 459 5.31 -16.24 15.58
N ASN A 460 5.49 -17.54 15.31
CA ASN A 460 6.75 -18.10 14.82
C ASN A 460 6.48 -18.99 13.60
N GLY A 461 7.05 -18.63 12.45
CA GLY A 461 6.79 -19.35 11.21
C GLY A 461 7.32 -18.64 9.97
N ASP A 462 6.74 -18.98 8.85
CA ASP A 462 7.05 -18.39 7.56
C ASP A 462 5.81 -18.22 6.69
N TYR A 463 5.96 -17.42 5.63
CA TYR A 463 4.89 -17.20 4.66
C TYR A 463 5.24 -17.79 3.30
N LYS A 464 4.25 -18.39 2.65
CA LYS A 464 4.28 -18.66 1.22
C LYS A 464 3.65 -17.46 0.52
N THR A 465 4.46 -16.70 -0.21
CA THR A 465 4.04 -15.45 -0.87
C THR A 465 4.42 -15.45 -2.34
N ASN A 466 3.53 -14.94 -3.18
CA ASN A 466 3.78 -14.56 -4.58
C ASN A 466 2.72 -13.57 -5.03
N VAL A 467 2.99 -12.85 -6.14
CA VAL A 467 2.00 -11.96 -6.75
C VAL A 467 1.87 -12.26 -8.23
N ASN A 468 0.64 -12.29 -8.72
CA ASN A 468 0.31 -12.31 -10.14
C ASN A 468 -0.31 -10.95 -10.50
N LEU A 469 0.26 -10.28 -11.48
CA LEU A 469 -0.18 -9.00 -12.00
C LEU A 469 -0.66 -9.14 -13.43
N ALA A 470 -1.81 -8.55 -13.74
CA ALA A 470 -2.26 -8.40 -15.12
C ALA A 470 -2.77 -6.97 -15.32
N SER A 471 -2.36 -6.33 -16.41
CA SER A 471 -2.77 -4.96 -16.70
C SER A 471 -3.25 -4.81 -18.13
N VAL A 472 -4.25 -3.95 -18.31
CA VAL A 472 -4.70 -3.48 -19.60
C VAL A 472 -4.67 -1.93 -19.58
N GLN A 473 -4.16 -1.35 -20.67
CA GLN A 473 -4.15 0.10 -20.87
C GLN A 473 -4.70 0.42 -22.26
N PHE A 474 -5.65 1.32 -22.32
CA PHE A 474 -6.12 1.91 -23.57
C PHE A 474 -5.57 3.32 -23.71
N THR A 475 -4.93 3.59 -24.83
CA THR A 475 -4.38 4.91 -25.15
C THR A 475 -5.00 5.45 -26.43
N TYR A 476 -5.33 6.75 -26.43
CA TYR A 476 -5.84 7.47 -27.58
C TYR A 476 -5.10 8.79 -27.76
N ALA A 477 -4.53 9.00 -28.95
CA ALA A 477 -3.85 10.22 -29.36
C ALA A 477 -4.70 10.98 -30.40
N TRP A 478 -5.03 12.23 -30.09
CA TRP A 478 -5.71 13.13 -31.06
C TRP A 478 -4.69 13.76 -31.99
N LYS A 479 -5.07 13.87 -33.26
CA LYS A 479 -4.30 14.63 -34.27
C LYS A 479 -4.54 16.13 -34.15
#